data_dd4ed26933dc8ab269944f8ddbd02b8e
#
_entry.id   dd4ed26933dc8ab269944f8ddbd02b8e
#
_cell.length_a   1.000
_cell.length_b   1.000
_cell.length_c   1.000
_cell.angle_alpha   90.00
_cell.angle_beta   90.00
_cell.angle_gamma   90.00
#
_symmetry.space_group_name_H-M   'P 1'
#
loop_
_entity.id
_entity.type
_entity.pdbx_description
1 polymer ?
#
loop_
_entity_poly.entity_id
_entity_poly.type
_entity_poly.pdbx_seq_one_letter_code
_entity_poly.pdbx_strand_id
1 'polypeptide(L)'
;GPIGLNCAIEAIKSNLSYIIIDKGCLVNSLYNYPNNMTFFSTSDKLEIGNIPFISHNSKPTKAEAMEYYRRVSSSWKLKLNLYEKVVGIKKGENFKIQTSKSNYLAKNVIIATGFYDLPYKLQIPGEELKKVKHYYDDPHPYFGMKIAIVGAGNSAIDVALETFRKGCKEVTMIIREPKLNSNIKYWVKPD
;
A
#
# COMPACT_ATOMS: atom_id res chain seq x y z
N GLY A 1 4.09 5.36 5.66
CA GLY A 1 3.22 5.64 4.51
C GLY A 1 2.79 7.10 4.41
N PRO A 2 1.97 7.52 3.41
CA PRO A 2 1.61 8.92 3.18
C PRO A 2 1.04 9.65 4.40
N ILE A 3 0.19 9.00 5.17
CA ILE A 3 -0.41 9.58 6.38
C ILE A 3 0.67 9.88 7.42
N GLY A 4 1.62 8.97 7.63
CA GLY A 4 2.75 9.22 8.54
C GLY A 4 3.62 10.40 8.09
N LEU A 5 3.84 10.56 6.79
CA LEU A 5 4.55 11.73 6.24
C LEU A 5 3.77 13.02 6.54
N ASN A 6 2.47 13.01 6.30
CA ASN A 6 1.63 14.19 6.56
C ASN A 6 1.60 14.56 8.06
N CYS A 7 1.52 13.57 8.95
CA CYS A 7 1.62 13.81 10.39
C CYS A 7 2.95 14.48 10.79
N ALA A 8 4.04 14.09 10.16
CA ALA A 8 5.35 14.70 10.41
C ALA A 8 5.42 16.15 9.87
N ILE A 9 4.80 16.41 8.72
CA ILE A 9 4.69 17.78 8.18
C ILE A 9 3.92 18.68 9.14
N GLU A 10 2.80 18.20 9.67
CA GLU A 10 2.02 18.96 10.66
C GLU A 10 2.80 19.15 11.98
N ALA A 11 3.61 18.16 12.39
CA ALA A 11 4.50 18.32 13.53
C ALA A 11 5.56 19.43 13.30
N ILE A 12 6.14 19.49 12.10
CA ILE A 12 7.07 20.58 11.72
C ILE A 12 6.38 21.95 11.80
N LYS A 13 5.19 22.07 11.19
CA LYS A 13 4.40 23.32 11.23
C LYS A 13 4.08 23.76 12.65
N SER A 14 3.91 22.81 13.55
CA SER A 14 3.61 23.04 14.97
C SER A 14 4.86 23.14 15.85
N ASN A 15 6.06 23.20 15.30
CA ASN A 15 7.33 23.22 16.02
C ASN A 15 7.51 22.06 17.00
N LEU A 16 6.97 20.88 16.68
CA LEU A 16 7.10 19.69 17.51
C LEU A 16 8.29 18.84 17.05
N SER A 17 9.01 18.25 18.00
CA SER A 17 10.01 17.23 17.70
C SER A 17 9.31 15.91 17.31
N TYR A 18 9.79 15.26 16.27
CA TYR A 18 9.20 14.03 15.76
C TYR A 18 10.25 13.12 15.13
N ILE A 19 9.88 11.88 14.93
CA ILE A 19 10.57 10.92 14.10
C ILE A 19 9.54 9.99 13.43
N ILE A 20 9.77 9.61 12.19
CA ILE A 20 9.00 8.59 11.49
C ILE A 20 9.81 7.29 11.52
N ILE A 21 9.19 6.20 11.93
CA ILE A 21 9.78 4.87 11.90
C ILE A 21 8.95 4.00 10.97
N ASP A 22 9.60 3.39 9.97
CA ASP A 22 8.94 2.47 9.04
C ASP A 22 9.79 1.18 8.92
N LYS A 23 9.12 0.03 8.92
CA LYS A 23 9.81 -1.27 8.79
C LYS A 23 10.40 -1.52 7.41
N GLY A 24 9.95 -0.81 6.42
CA GLY A 24 10.39 -0.94 5.03
C GLY A 24 10.93 0.37 4.44
N CYS A 25 10.83 0.49 3.14
CA CYS A 25 11.24 1.69 2.41
C CYS A 25 10.23 2.84 2.61
N LEU A 26 10.59 4.02 2.10
CA LEU A 26 9.66 5.16 2.05
C LEU A 26 8.36 4.76 1.37
N VAL A 27 7.23 5.06 2.02
CA VAL A 27 5.87 4.67 1.60
C VAL A 27 5.74 3.18 1.24
N ASN A 28 6.27 2.32 2.09
CA ASN A 28 6.42 0.88 1.86
C ASN A 28 5.13 0.19 1.39
N SER A 29 3.96 0.57 1.88
CA SER A 29 2.69 -0.01 1.41
C SER A 29 2.44 0.27 -0.07
N LEU A 30 2.75 1.47 -0.56
CA LEU A 30 2.63 1.83 -1.97
C LEU A 30 3.65 1.09 -2.83
N TYR A 31 4.87 0.91 -2.30
CA TYR A 31 5.89 0.11 -2.97
C TYR A 31 5.43 -1.32 -3.24
N ASN A 32 4.65 -1.90 -2.32
CA ASN A 32 4.13 -3.26 -2.43
C ASN A 32 2.80 -3.38 -3.22
N TYR A 33 2.26 -2.29 -3.74
CA TYR A 33 1.10 -2.34 -4.63
C TYR A 33 1.49 -2.91 -6.01
N PRO A 34 0.53 -3.42 -6.80
CA PRO A 34 0.79 -3.88 -8.17
C PRO A 34 1.49 -2.82 -9.02
N ASN A 35 2.40 -3.25 -9.89
CA ASN A 35 3.25 -2.33 -10.66
C ASN A 35 2.46 -1.40 -11.57
N ASN A 36 1.40 -1.89 -12.20
CA ASN A 36 0.57 -1.13 -13.14
C ASN A 36 -0.67 -0.50 -12.45
N MET A 37 -0.67 -0.43 -11.12
CA MET A 37 -1.78 0.13 -10.37
C MET A 37 -1.98 1.61 -10.68
N THR A 38 -3.25 1.99 -10.86
CA THR A 38 -3.74 3.37 -10.91
C THR A 38 -4.57 3.64 -9.66
N PHE A 39 -4.38 4.80 -9.04
CA PHE A 39 -5.11 5.17 -7.84
C PHE A 39 -6.61 5.39 -8.11
N PHE A 40 -7.44 5.19 -7.08
CA PHE A 40 -8.86 5.51 -7.13
C PHE A 40 -9.12 7.01 -7.12
N SER A 41 -8.31 7.74 -6.34
CA SER A 41 -8.41 9.18 -6.18
C SER A 41 -7.64 9.91 -7.28
N THR A 42 -8.07 11.11 -7.55
CA THR A 42 -7.31 12.06 -8.37
C THR A 42 -6.07 12.55 -7.63
N SER A 43 -5.09 13.08 -8.35
CA SER A 43 -3.80 13.49 -7.78
C SER A 43 -3.94 14.57 -6.71
N ASP A 44 -4.85 15.54 -6.92
CA ASP A 44 -5.16 16.61 -5.97
C ASP A 44 -5.59 16.11 -4.58
N LYS A 45 -6.32 14.99 -4.54
CA LYS A 45 -6.76 14.36 -3.28
C LYS A 45 -5.67 13.56 -2.55
N LEU A 46 -4.56 13.34 -3.21
CA LEU A 46 -3.40 12.62 -2.67
C LEU A 46 -2.29 13.57 -2.23
N GLU A 47 -2.45 14.86 -2.48
CA GLU A 47 -1.49 15.90 -2.11
C GLU A 47 -1.33 16.03 -0.59
N ILE A 48 -0.09 16.22 -0.19
CA ILE A 48 0.26 16.52 1.21
C ILE A 48 1.34 17.61 1.27
N GLY A 49 1.37 18.35 2.37
CA GLY A 49 2.42 19.32 2.65
C GLY A 49 2.46 20.51 1.70
N ASN A 50 1.35 20.87 1.08
CA ASN A 50 1.24 21.95 0.09
C ASN A 50 2.19 21.79 -1.10
N ILE A 51 2.50 20.54 -1.46
CA ILE A 51 3.30 20.23 -2.65
C ILE A 51 2.35 19.66 -3.71
N PRO A 52 2.23 20.29 -4.89
CA PRO A 52 1.36 19.82 -5.95
C PRO A 52 1.77 18.42 -6.44
N PHE A 53 0.78 17.53 -6.62
CA PHE A 53 0.96 16.24 -7.25
C PHE A 53 0.53 16.31 -8.72
N ILE A 54 1.47 16.62 -9.57
CA ILE A 54 1.25 16.66 -11.01
C ILE A 54 1.34 15.25 -11.57
N SER A 55 0.29 14.81 -12.21
CA SER A 55 0.17 13.49 -12.86
C SER A 55 -0.19 13.68 -14.33
N HIS A 56 0.24 12.75 -15.17
CA HIS A 56 -0.11 12.75 -16.60
C HIS A 56 -1.61 12.55 -16.81
N ASN A 57 -2.23 11.70 -15.99
CA ASN A 57 -3.67 11.45 -16.01
C ASN A 57 -4.32 11.98 -14.73
N SER A 58 -5.63 12.17 -14.75
CA SER A 58 -6.39 12.59 -13.56
C SER A 58 -6.18 11.68 -12.35
N LYS A 59 -5.97 10.39 -12.59
CA LYS A 59 -5.67 9.37 -11.59
C LYS A 59 -4.23 8.91 -11.75
N PRO A 60 -3.37 9.20 -10.77
CA PRO A 60 -1.95 8.89 -10.87
C PRO A 60 -1.68 7.38 -10.79
N THR A 61 -0.56 6.99 -11.37
CA THR A 61 0.01 5.65 -11.28
C THR A 61 0.80 5.45 -9.99
N LYS A 62 1.11 4.19 -9.66
CA LYS A 62 2.04 3.86 -8.56
C LYS A 62 3.39 4.56 -8.74
N ALA A 63 3.95 4.57 -9.95
CA ALA A 63 5.26 5.17 -10.23
C ALA A 63 5.27 6.68 -9.96
N GLU A 64 4.24 7.40 -10.41
CA GLU A 64 4.08 8.84 -10.15
C GLU A 64 3.93 9.12 -8.65
N ALA A 65 3.15 8.31 -7.92
CA ALA A 65 2.99 8.47 -6.48
C ALA A 65 4.29 8.21 -5.71
N MET A 66 5.07 7.19 -6.10
CA MET A 66 6.37 6.93 -5.49
C MET A 66 7.33 8.11 -5.67
N GLU A 67 7.36 8.71 -6.85
CA GLU A 67 8.17 9.91 -7.13
C GLU A 67 7.66 11.11 -6.33
N TYR A 68 6.36 11.32 -6.32
CA TYR A 68 5.74 12.40 -5.56
C TYR A 68 6.12 12.36 -4.08
N TYR A 69 5.95 11.21 -3.40
CA TYR A 69 6.26 11.11 -1.97
C TYR A 69 7.75 11.18 -1.67
N ARG A 70 8.63 10.79 -2.60
CA ARG A 70 10.08 11.07 -2.47
C ARG A 70 10.34 12.58 -2.46
N ARG A 71 9.75 13.32 -3.40
CA ARG A 71 9.88 14.78 -3.46
C ARG A 71 9.32 15.46 -2.22
N VAL A 72 8.14 15.03 -1.74
CA VAL A 72 7.57 15.53 -0.48
C VAL A 72 8.55 15.33 0.68
N SER A 73 9.09 14.12 0.82
CA SER A 73 10.03 13.78 1.88
C SER A 73 11.29 14.65 1.83
N SER A 74 11.85 14.86 0.63
CA SER A 74 13.04 15.68 0.42
C SER A 74 12.78 17.17 0.65
N SER A 75 11.67 17.70 0.13
CA SER A 75 11.31 19.12 0.26
C SER A 75 11.09 19.53 1.71
N TRP A 76 10.44 18.68 2.50
CA TRP A 76 10.22 18.91 3.92
C TRP A 76 11.38 18.43 4.81
N LYS A 77 12.44 17.83 4.23
CA LYS A 77 13.60 17.26 4.94
C LYS A 77 13.16 16.37 6.10
N LEU A 78 12.21 15.45 5.82
CA LEU A 78 11.59 14.64 6.85
C LEU A 78 12.61 13.70 7.52
N LYS A 79 12.54 13.62 8.86
CA LYS A 79 13.35 12.68 9.67
C LYS A 79 12.75 11.29 9.60
N LEU A 80 13.40 10.39 8.87
CA LEU A 80 12.92 9.04 8.55
C LEU A 80 13.91 8.00 9.04
N ASN A 81 13.44 7.06 9.87
CA ASN A 81 14.13 5.82 10.18
C ASN A 81 13.47 4.70 9.38
N LEU A 82 14.03 4.40 8.23
CA LEU A 82 13.57 3.35 7.33
C LEU A 82 14.24 2.00 7.66
N TYR A 83 13.58 0.92 7.25
CA TYR A 83 14.02 -0.45 7.53
C TYR A 83 14.22 -0.70 9.03
N GLU A 84 13.39 -0.07 9.85
CA GLU A 84 13.40 -0.18 11.29
C GLU A 84 12.01 -0.59 11.80
N LYS A 85 11.87 -1.85 12.23
CA LYS A 85 10.59 -2.40 12.64
C LYS A 85 10.32 -2.08 14.10
N VAL A 86 9.19 -1.48 14.42
CA VAL A 86 8.67 -1.38 15.79
C VAL A 86 8.21 -2.76 16.23
N VAL A 87 8.77 -3.27 17.33
CA VAL A 87 8.48 -4.60 17.89
C VAL A 87 7.67 -4.53 19.17
N GLY A 88 7.64 -3.37 19.83
CA GLY A 88 6.85 -3.19 21.04
C GLY A 88 6.64 -1.72 21.38
N ILE A 89 5.48 -1.42 21.95
CA ILE A 89 5.15 -0.10 22.50
C ILE A 89 4.57 -0.33 23.91
N LYS A 90 5.14 0.30 24.92
CA LYS A 90 4.64 0.26 26.29
C LYS A 90 4.31 1.67 26.74
N LYS A 91 3.09 1.87 27.25
CA LYS A 91 2.64 3.14 27.86
C LYS A 91 3.07 3.18 29.31
N GLY A 92 3.68 4.27 29.73
CA GLY A 92 3.97 4.66 31.09
C GLY A 92 3.67 6.15 31.21
N GLU A 93 4.47 6.91 31.95
CA GLU A 93 4.47 8.37 31.91
C GLU A 93 4.73 8.86 30.47
N ASN A 94 5.71 8.28 29.81
CA ASN A 94 5.96 8.41 28.39
C ASN A 94 5.85 7.04 27.71
N PHE A 95 5.62 7.04 26.40
CA PHE A 95 5.66 5.80 25.60
C PHE A 95 7.11 5.35 25.41
N LYS A 96 7.38 4.09 25.76
CA LYS A 96 8.63 3.40 25.45
C LYS A 96 8.42 2.58 24.17
N ILE A 97 9.12 2.93 23.11
CA ILE A 97 9.03 2.28 21.80
C ILE A 97 10.31 1.46 21.60
N GLN A 98 10.13 0.16 21.43
CA GLN A 98 11.22 -0.77 21.11
C GLN A 98 11.16 -1.09 19.62
N THR A 99 12.31 -1.00 18.95
CA THR A 99 12.43 -1.33 17.52
C THR A 99 13.50 -2.40 17.30
N SER A 100 13.64 -2.84 16.05
CA SER A 100 14.69 -3.77 15.63
C SER A 100 16.10 -3.16 15.70
N LYS A 101 16.23 -1.83 15.86
CA LYS A 101 17.52 -1.14 15.86
C LYS A 101 17.81 -0.34 17.14
N SER A 102 16.76 0.19 17.80
CA SER A 102 16.92 1.13 18.90
C SER A 102 15.72 1.15 19.82
N ASN A 103 15.80 1.98 20.88
CA ASN A 103 14.70 2.29 21.79
C ASN A 103 14.46 3.81 21.79
N TYR A 104 13.19 4.18 21.85
CA TYR A 104 12.77 5.59 21.84
C TYR A 104 11.82 5.89 23.01
N LEU A 105 11.82 7.14 23.43
CA LEU A 105 10.86 7.69 24.35
C LEU A 105 10.07 8.79 23.63
N ALA A 106 8.74 8.76 23.74
CA ALA A 106 7.88 9.76 23.15
C ALA A 106 6.69 10.08 24.06
N LYS A 107 6.29 11.35 24.08
CA LYS A 107 5.05 11.79 24.77
C LYS A 107 3.80 11.26 24.05
N ASN A 108 3.85 11.20 22.73
CA ASN A 108 2.74 10.78 21.88
C ASN A 108 3.23 9.78 20.82
N VAL A 109 2.36 8.87 20.40
CA VAL A 109 2.61 7.92 19.32
C VAL A 109 1.42 7.97 18.37
N ILE A 110 1.70 8.12 17.08
CA ILE A 110 0.71 8.04 16.01
C ILE A 110 0.96 6.76 15.23
N ILE A 111 -0.04 5.90 15.15
CA ILE A 111 0.01 4.64 14.39
C ILE A 111 -0.57 4.88 13.00
N ALA A 112 0.29 4.88 11.99
CA ALA A 112 -0.04 5.12 10.59
C ALA A 112 0.44 3.98 9.67
N THR A 113 0.29 2.73 10.15
CA THR A 113 0.83 1.53 9.48
C THR A 113 0.07 1.12 8.23
N GLY A 114 -1.15 1.64 8.02
CA GLY A 114 -2.01 1.22 6.92
C GLY A 114 -2.57 -0.19 7.11
N PHE A 115 -3.16 -0.75 6.06
CA PHE A 115 -3.77 -2.09 6.10
C PHE A 115 -3.20 -3.05 5.04
N TYR A 116 -2.40 -2.57 4.09
CA TYR A 116 -1.82 -3.38 3.01
C TYR A 116 -0.46 -3.94 3.41
N ASP A 117 -0.46 -4.89 4.35
CA ASP A 117 0.77 -5.44 4.91
C ASP A 117 0.69 -6.93 5.23
N LEU A 118 -0.41 -7.35 5.83
CA LEU A 118 -0.64 -8.76 6.16
C LEU A 118 -1.80 -9.29 5.34
N PRO A 119 -1.58 -10.29 4.48
CA PRO A 119 -2.65 -10.90 3.71
C PRO A 119 -3.60 -11.67 4.63
N TYR A 120 -4.88 -11.62 4.33
CA TYR A 120 -5.83 -12.52 4.95
C TYR A 120 -5.60 -13.94 4.43
N LYS A 121 -5.28 -14.85 5.33
CA LYS A 121 -5.09 -16.26 5.01
C LYS A 121 -6.39 -17.04 5.15
N LEU A 122 -6.66 -17.89 4.18
CA LEU A 122 -7.86 -18.74 4.18
C LEU A 122 -7.70 -19.97 5.08
N GLN A 123 -6.47 -20.34 5.44
CA GLN A 123 -6.12 -21.51 6.24
C GLN A 123 -6.61 -22.82 5.61
N ILE A 124 -6.46 -22.94 4.30
CA ILE A 124 -6.82 -24.12 3.52
C ILE A 124 -5.57 -24.92 3.11
N PRO A 125 -5.68 -26.24 2.92
CA PRO A 125 -4.57 -27.05 2.44
C PRO A 125 -4.00 -26.53 1.12
N GLY A 126 -2.67 -26.39 1.05
CA GLY A 126 -1.98 -25.93 -0.14
C GLY A 126 -1.81 -24.40 -0.25
N GLU A 127 -2.33 -23.61 0.70
CA GLU A 127 -2.16 -22.15 0.70
C GLU A 127 -0.69 -21.73 0.83
N GLU A 128 0.13 -22.57 1.45
CA GLU A 128 1.57 -22.36 1.65
C GLU A 128 2.43 -22.69 0.43
N LEU A 129 1.85 -23.27 -0.62
CA LEU A 129 2.59 -23.65 -1.83
C LEU A 129 3.17 -22.43 -2.53
N LYS A 130 4.38 -22.54 -3.07
CA LYS A 130 5.09 -21.45 -3.76
C LYS A 130 4.32 -20.83 -4.94
N LYS A 131 3.40 -21.60 -5.56
CA LYS A 131 2.53 -21.14 -6.64
C LYS A 131 1.36 -20.30 -6.16
N VAL A 132 1.05 -20.30 -4.84
CA VAL A 132 0.00 -19.47 -4.26
C VAL A 132 0.59 -18.11 -3.90
N LYS A 133 -0.02 -17.04 -4.40
CA LYS A 133 0.41 -15.67 -4.14
C LYS A 133 -0.72 -14.92 -3.44
N HIS A 134 -0.38 -14.22 -2.36
CA HIS A 134 -1.31 -13.35 -1.63
C HIS A 134 -1.21 -11.90 -2.08
N TYR A 135 -0.07 -11.54 -2.70
CA TYR A 135 0.16 -10.24 -3.32
C TYR A 135 0.52 -10.44 -4.78
N TYR A 136 -0.13 -9.65 -5.60
CA TYR A 136 0.09 -9.61 -7.03
C TYR A 136 0.99 -8.42 -7.36
N ASP A 137 2.01 -8.63 -8.18
CA ASP A 137 2.98 -7.62 -8.56
C ASP A 137 2.83 -7.21 -10.03
N ASP A 138 2.84 -8.20 -10.92
CA ASP A 138 2.97 -7.98 -12.37
C ASP A 138 2.29 -9.13 -13.14
N PRO A 139 1.66 -8.84 -14.28
CA PRO A 139 1.01 -9.87 -15.12
C PRO A 139 1.98 -10.76 -15.88
N HIS A 140 3.20 -10.31 -16.16
CA HIS A 140 4.14 -10.98 -17.06
C HIS A 140 4.42 -12.45 -16.70
N PRO A 141 4.63 -12.82 -15.40
CA PRO A 141 4.88 -14.22 -15.03
C PRO A 141 3.72 -15.18 -15.34
N TYR A 142 2.52 -14.65 -15.57
CA TYR A 142 1.31 -15.46 -15.81
C TYR A 142 0.97 -15.64 -17.30
N PHE A 143 1.78 -15.10 -18.20
CA PHE A 143 1.57 -15.25 -19.64
C PHE A 143 1.44 -16.74 -20.04
N GLY A 144 0.39 -17.08 -20.80
CA GLY A 144 0.10 -18.45 -21.23
C GLY A 144 -0.35 -19.42 -20.14
N MET A 145 -0.44 -19.00 -18.88
CA MET A 145 -0.85 -19.85 -17.77
C MET A 145 -2.38 -19.90 -17.61
N LYS A 146 -2.84 -20.96 -16.94
CA LYS A 146 -4.17 -21.03 -16.35
C LYS A 146 -4.06 -20.64 -14.89
N ILE A 147 -4.82 -19.66 -14.45
CA ILE A 147 -4.78 -19.14 -13.09
C ILE A 147 -6.16 -19.14 -12.44
N ALA A 148 -6.18 -19.32 -11.11
CA ALA A 148 -7.36 -19.15 -10.29
C ALA A 148 -7.15 -17.97 -9.34
N ILE A 149 -8.15 -17.11 -9.23
CA ILE A 149 -8.12 -15.92 -8.38
C ILE A 149 -9.25 -16.06 -7.35
N VAL A 150 -8.89 -16.07 -6.07
CA VAL A 150 -9.86 -16.19 -4.98
C VAL A 150 -10.23 -14.79 -4.47
N GLY A 151 -11.50 -14.45 -4.56
CA GLY A 151 -12.05 -13.19 -4.08
C GLY A 151 -12.89 -12.44 -5.12
N ALA A 152 -13.70 -11.51 -4.64
CA ALA A 152 -14.62 -10.70 -5.44
C ALA A 152 -14.44 -9.18 -5.22
N GLY A 153 -13.37 -8.78 -4.55
CA GLY A 153 -13.06 -7.36 -4.34
C GLY A 153 -12.35 -6.72 -5.53
N ASN A 154 -12.19 -5.40 -5.49
CA ASN A 154 -11.53 -4.65 -6.56
C ASN A 154 -10.16 -5.19 -6.95
N SER A 155 -9.34 -5.59 -5.96
CA SER A 155 -8.01 -6.14 -6.24
C SER A 155 -8.07 -7.45 -7.02
N ALA A 156 -9.01 -8.34 -6.70
CA ALA A 156 -9.17 -9.61 -7.43
C ALA A 156 -9.61 -9.37 -8.88
N ILE A 157 -10.51 -8.41 -9.09
CA ILE A 157 -10.99 -8.05 -10.42
C ILE A 157 -9.89 -7.37 -11.24
N ASP A 158 -9.13 -6.45 -10.63
CA ASP A 158 -7.99 -5.82 -11.31
C ASP A 158 -6.98 -6.87 -11.78
N VAL A 159 -6.64 -7.84 -10.91
CA VAL A 159 -5.74 -8.95 -11.27
C VAL A 159 -6.33 -9.80 -12.39
N ALA A 160 -7.63 -10.14 -12.31
CA ALA A 160 -8.28 -10.96 -13.33
C ALA A 160 -8.26 -10.30 -14.71
N LEU A 161 -8.67 -9.04 -14.77
CA LEU A 161 -8.68 -8.26 -16.01
C LEU A 161 -7.27 -8.04 -16.56
N GLU A 162 -6.33 -7.66 -15.71
CA GLU A 162 -4.96 -7.40 -16.14
C GLU A 162 -4.29 -8.66 -16.68
N THR A 163 -4.36 -9.77 -15.96
CA THR A 163 -3.75 -11.02 -16.40
C THR A 163 -4.41 -11.59 -17.66
N PHE A 164 -5.75 -11.49 -17.77
CA PHE A 164 -6.47 -11.88 -18.97
C PHE A 164 -6.03 -11.05 -20.19
N ARG A 165 -6.02 -9.73 -20.07
CA ARG A 165 -5.61 -8.80 -21.14
C ARG A 165 -4.13 -8.95 -21.53
N LYS A 166 -3.30 -9.45 -20.63
CA LYS A 166 -1.86 -9.70 -20.86
C LYS A 166 -1.54 -11.13 -21.27
N GLY A 167 -2.55 -11.93 -21.63
CA GLY A 167 -2.37 -13.20 -22.32
C GLY A 167 -2.30 -14.42 -21.41
N CYS A 168 -2.92 -14.41 -20.25
CA CYS A 168 -3.24 -15.65 -19.57
C CYS A 168 -4.12 -16.52 -20.46
N LYS A 169 -3.85 -17.82 -20.49
CA LYS A 169 -4.63 -18.80 -21.26
C LYS A 169 -6.06 -18.96 -20.70
N GLU A 170 -6.19 -18.88 -19.39
CA GLU A 170 -7.46 -19.03 -18.68
C GLU A 170 -7.38 -18.34 -17.34
N VAL A 171 -8.42 -17.57 -17.01
CA VAL A 171 -8.55 -16.89 -15.71
C VAL A 171 -9.87 -17.31 -15.09
N THR A 172 -9.81 -18.01 -13.97
CA THR A 172 -10.99 -18.46 -13.20
C THR A 172 -11.08 -17.67 -11.91
N MET A 173 -12.22 -17.01 -11.67
CA MET A 173 -12.49 -16.36 -10.39
C MET A 173 -13.30 -17.28 -9.48
N ILE A 174 -12.85 -17.42 -8.24
CA ILE A 174 -13.55 -18.19 -7.19
C ILE A 174 -14.11 -17.19 -6.20
N ILE A 175 -15.43 -17.09 -6.17
CA ILE A 175 -16.18 -16.13 -5.35
C ILE A 175 -17.18 -16.85 -4.45
N ARG A 176 -17.45 -16.29 -3.26
CA ARG A 176 -18.41 -16.87 -2.30
C ARG A 176 -19.86 -16.50 -2.64
N GLU A 177 -20.05 -15.29 -3.10
CA GLU A 177 -21.36 -14.74 -3.39
C GLU A 177 -21.79 -15.07 -4.83
N PRO A 178 -23.07 -15.22 -5.13
CA PRO A 178 -23.54 -15.54 -6.48
C PRO A 178 -23.34 -14.39 -7.48
N LYS A 179 -23.01 -13.20 -7.01
CA LYS A 179 -22.75 -12.02 -7.82
C LYS A 179 -21.57 -11.23 -7.27
N LEU A 180 -20.91 -10.49 -8.15
CA LEU A 180 -19.88 -9.54 -7.76
C LEU A 180 -20.46 -8.40 -6.92
N ASN A 181 -19.69 -7.89 -5.96
CA ASN A 181 -20.11 -6.84 -5.05
C ASN A 181 -20.48 -5.54 -5.81
N SER A 182 -21.49 -4.82 -5.34
CA SER A 182 -21.89 -3.52 -5.89
C SER A 182 -20.80 -2.44 -5.80
N ASN A 183 -19.87 -2.58 -4.83
CA ASN A 183 -18.77 -1.64 -4.58
C ASN A 183 -17.57 -1.78 -5.53
N ILE A 184 -17.70 -2.59 -6.58
CA ILE A 184 -16.68 -2.70 -7.63
C ILE A 184 -16.60 -1.37 -8.38
N LYS A 185 -15.37 -1.01 -8.77
CA LYS A 185 -15.08 0.17 -9.59
C LYS A 185 -16.04 0.24 -10.78
N TYR A 186 -16.78 1.34 -10.90
CA TYR A 186 -17.78 1.48 -11.96
C TYR A 186 -17.19 1.41 -13.37
N TRP A 187 -15.90 1.77 -13.52
CA TRP A 187 -15.21 1.79 -14.82
C TRP A 187 -14.65 0.43 -15.26
N VAL A 188 -14.71 -0.59 -14.41
CA VAL A 188 -14.34 -1.98 -14.78
C VAL A 188 -15.54 -2.90 -14.92
N LYS A 189 -16.75 -2.43 -14.55
CA LYS A 189 -17.99 -3.23 -14.64
C LYS A 189 -18.41 -3.63 -16.06
N PRO A 190 -18.12 -2.81 -17.10
CA PRO A 190 -18.45 -3.20 -18.48
C PRO A 190 -17.63 -4.36 -19.03
N ASP A 191 -16.44 -4.63 -18.46
CA ASP A 191 -15.52 -5.69 -18.88
C ASP A 191 -15.81 -7.01 -18.18
#